data_2ba7a41b3b80dff24cdaa211220f3d3f
#
_entry.id   2ba7a41b3b80dff24cdaa211220f3d3f
#
_cell.length_a   1.000
_cell.length_b   1.000
_cell.length_c   1.000
_cell.angle_alpha   90.00
_cell.angle_beta   90.00
_cell.angle_gamma   90.00
#
_symmetry.space_group_name_H-M   'P 1'
#
loop_
_entity.id
_entity.type
_entity.pdbx_description
1 polymer ?
#
loop_
_entity_poly.entity_id
_entity_poly.type
_entity_poly.pdbx_seq_one_letter_code
_entity_poly.pdbx_strand_id
1 'polypeptide(L)'
;MKMHFRKKYALLLVLITILGTLILSLPDHASAYSLPENQGRVLQDQSKVVIYLFWGDGCPHCAVAKRFREGLDESSDQIELQKYEVWYVAENQTLFTEMAEAHGFQPQYVPTIFIGDRYWM
;
A
#
# COMPACT_ATOMS: atom_id res chain seq x y z
N MET A 1 41.52 18.47 58.09
CA MET A 1 41.28 17.59 56.90
C MET A 1 39.82 17.20 56.70
N LYS A 2 38.88 17.50 57.58
CA LYS A 2 37.43 17.14 57.46
C LYS A 2 36.56 18.16 56.68
N MET A 3 37.04 19.38 56.47
CA MET A 3 36.25 20.47 55.89
C MET A 3 36.15 20.44 54.34
N HIS A 4 37.21 19.95 53.68
CA HIS A 4 37.19 19.81 52.22
C HIS A 4 36.34 18.65 51.71
N PHE A 5 36.17 17.62 52.52
CA PHE A 5 35.36 16.47 52.18
C PHE A 5 33.85 16.84 52.13
N ARG A 6 33.39 17.61 53.14
CA ARG A 6 31.97 18.07 53.19
C ARG A 6 31.61 19.02 52.03
N LYS A 7 32.53 19.87 51.56
CA LYS A 7 32.28 20.77 50.44
C LYS A 7 32.13 20.00 49.10
N LYS A 8 32.90 18.93 48.90
CA LYS A 8 32.82 18.11 47.69
C LYS A 8 31.48 17.37 47.59
N TYR A 9 30.98 16.82 48.69
CA TYR A 9 29.67 16.13 48.73
C TYR A 9 28.50 17.12 48.61
N ALA A 10 28.62 18.32 49.19
CA ALA A 10 27.63 19.34 49.05
C ALA A 10 27.49 19.79 47.59
N LEU A 11 28.58 19.98 46.87
CA LEU A 11 28.58 20.29 45.44
C LEU A 11 27.99 19.13 44.58
N LEU A 12 28.30 17.90 44.94
CA LEU A 12 27.83 16.71 44.22
C LEU A 12 26.31 16.52 44.40
N LEU A 13 25.78 16.77 45.61
CA LEU A 13 24.35 16.77 45.90
C LEU A 13 23.61 17.86 45.14
N VAL A 14 24.16 19.08 45.07
CA VAL A 14 23.55 20.16 44.29
C VAL A 14 23.54 19.83 42.80
N LEU A 15 24.58 19.22 42.25
CA LEU A 15 24.61 18.78 40.85
C LEU A 15 23.56 17.71 40.55
N ILE A 16 23.40 16.74 41.45
CA ILE A 16 22.38 15.67 41.31
C ILE A 16 20.98 16.26 41.35
N THR A 17 20.70 17.23 42.23
CA THR A 17 19.36 17.87 42.28
C THR A 17 19.09 18.71 41.03
N ILE A 18 20.07 19.43 40.50
CA ILE A 18 19.92 20.21 39.28
C ILE A 18 19.69 19.27 38.08
N LEU A 19 20.43 18.18 37.97
CA LEU A 19 20.25 17.19 36.91
C LEU A 19 18.92 16.49 36.99
N GLY A 20 18.44 16.17 38.21
CA GLY A 20 17.14 15.57 38.44
C GLY A 20 15.97 16.49 38.02
N THR A 21 16.05 17.79 38.31
CA THR A 21 15.02 18.75 37.89
C THR A 21 15.01 19.01 36.39
N LEU A 22 16.15 18.90 35.73
CA LEU A 22 16.22 19.06 34.27
C LEU A 22 15.56 17.91 33.51
N ILE A 23 15.59 16.70 34.06
CA ILE A 23 14.95 15.52 33.44
C ILE A 23 13.41 15.57 33.57
N LEU A 24 12.89 16.19 34.66
CA LEU A 24 11.45 16.34 34.85
C LEU A 24 10.82 17.44 33.98
N SER A 25 11.65 18.29 33.34
CA SER A 25 11.17 19.41 32.52
C SER A 25 11.15 19.11 31.03
N LEU A 26 11.33 17.86 30.62
CA LEU A 26 11.11 17.47 29.23
C LEU A 26 9.60 17.61 28.96
N PRO A 27 9.18 18.52 28.06
CA PRO A 27 7.78 18.53 27.65
C PRO A 27 7.47 17.16 27.05
N ASP A 28 6.47 16.53 27.61
CA ASP A 28 5.88 15.32 27.06
C ASP A 28 5.31 15.67 25.68
N HIS A 29 6.16 15.55 24.66
CA HIS A 29 5.72 15.60 23.26
C HIS A 29 5.04 14.27 22.94
N ALA A 30 4.08 13.89 23.75
CA ALA A 30 3.00 13.06 23.28
C ALA A 30 2.21 13.93 22.28
N SER A 31 2.80 14.16 21.11
CA SER A 31 2.01 14.43 19.93
C SER A 31 1.08 13.24 19.80
N ALA A 32 -0.11 13.38 20.36
CA ALA A 32 -1.24 12.60 19.90
C ALA A 32 -1.33 12.90 18.40
N TYR A 33 -0.70 12.06 17.59
CA TYR A 33 -1.03 11.97 16.19
C TYR A 33 -2.49 11.54 16.19
N SER A 34 -3.37 12.51 16.16
CA SER A 34 -4.74 12.31 15.75
C SER A 34 -4.64 11.80 14.34
N LEU A 35 -4.61 10.49 14.17
CA LEU A 35 -4.81 9.89 12.87
C LEU A 35 -6.11 10.48 12.35
N PRO A 36 -6.13 11.09 11.16
CA PRO A 36 -7.37 11.62 10.62
C PRO A 36 -8.38 10.48 10.62
N GLU A 37 -9.52 10.68 11.26
CA GLU A 37 -10.65 9.75 11.40
C GLU A 37 -11.11 9.15 10.06
N ASN A 38 -10.56 9.64 8.97
CA ASN A 38 -10.84 9.19 7.61
C ASN A 38 -10.01 7.98 7.15
N GLN A 39 -9.03 7.47 7.97
CA GLN A 39 -8.24 6.30 7.58
C GLN A 39 -9.03 4.98 7.63
N GLY A 40 -10.11 4.92 8.42
CA GLY A 40 -10.99 3.75 8.44
C GLY A 40 -11.81 3.59 7.15
N ARG A 41 -12.02 4.66 6.39
CA ARG A 41 -12.79 4.64 5.13
C ARG A 41 -11.93 4.31 3.92
N VAL A 42 -10.64 4.66 3.94
CA VAL A 42 -9.70 4.36 2.85
C VAL A 42 -9.30 2.87 2.84
N LEU A 43 -9.27 2.22 4.01
CA LEU A 43 -8.95 0.79 4.11
C LEU A 43 -10.12 -0.11 3.69
N GLN A 44 -11.34 0.40 3.70
CA GLN A 44 -12.52 -0.38 3.31
C GLN A 44 -12.74 -0.39 1.79
N ASP A 45 -12.22 0.61 1.08
CA ASP A 45 -12.28 0.69 -0.39
C ASP A 45 -11.10 -0.06 -1.07
N GLN A 46 -10.04 -0.38 -0.31
CA GLN A 46 -8.88 -1.15 -0.80
C GLN A 46 -9.04 -2.66 -0.69
N SER A 47 -10.20 -3.15 -0.24
CA SER A 47 -10.44 -4.59 -0.09
C SER A 47 -10.91 -5.28 -1.38
N LYS A 48 -11.21 -4.52 -2.44
CA LYS A 48 -11.59 -5.10 -3.72
C LYS A 48 -10.39 -5.67 -4.45
N VAL A 49 -10.52 -6.90 -4.87
CA VAL A 49 -9.57 -7.53 -5.78
C VAL A 49 -9.85 -7.04 -7.19
N VAL A 50 -8.96 -6.23 -7.74
CA VAL A 50 -9.08 -5.76 -9.13
C VAL A 50 -8.49 -6.81 -10.07
N ILE A 51 -9.30 -7.23 -11.05
CA ILE A 51 -8.91 -8.14 -12.11
C ILE A 51 -8.84 -7.36 -13.41
N TYR A 52 -7.67 -7.27 -14.01
CA TYR A 52 -7.47 -6.67 -15.32
C TYR A 52 -7.53 -7.76 -16.39
N LEU A 53 -8.45 -7.67 -17.33
CA LEU A 53 -8.58 -8.58 -18.47
C LEU A 53 -8.26 -7.83 -19.77
N PHE A 54 -7.14 -8.17 -20.38
CA PHE A 54 -6.79 -7.73 -21.72
C PHE A 54 -7.29 -8.76 -22.75
N TRP A 55 -8.06 -8.30 -23.72
CA TRP A 55 -8.76 -9.16 -24.68
C TRP A 55 -8.77 -8.54 -26.07
N GLY A 56 -9.03 -9.34 -27.10
CA GLY A 56 -9.19 -8.90 -28.48
C GLY A 56 -10.59 -9.21 -29.00
N ASP A 57 -11.18 -8.31 -29.76
CA ASP A 57 -12.48 -8.51 -30.36
C ASP A 57 -12.42 -9.60 -31.44
N GLY A 58 -13.39 -10.54 -31.41
CA GLY A 58 -13.38 -11.70 -32.28
C GLY A 58 -12.50 -12.88 -31.80
N CYS A 59 -11.77 -12.76 -30.68
CA CYS A 59 -10.97 -13.82 -30.10
C CYS A 59 -11.84 -14.87 -29.39
N PRO A 60 -11.90 -16.14 -29.84
CA PRO A 60 -12.77 -17.17 -29.23
C PRO A 60 -12.42 -17.47 -27.75
N HIS A 61 -11.12 -17.52 -27.42
CA HIS A 61 -10.66 -17.79 -26.07
C HIS A 61 -11.00 -16.63 -25.13
N CYS A 62 -10.95 -15.39 -25.63
CA CYS A 62 -11.33 -14.20 -24.88
C CYS A 62 -12.84 -14.19 -24.53
N ALA A 63 -13.69 -14.70 -25.42
CA ALA A 63 -15.13 -14.83 -25.15
C ALA A 63 -15.42 -15.76 -23.97
N VAL A 64 -14.66 -16.86 -23.82
CA VAL A 64 -14.77 -17.76 -22.66
C VAL A 64 -14.29 -17.09 -21.39
N ALA A 65 -13.12 -16.45 -21.44
CA ALA A 65 -12.55 -15.75 -20.30
C ALA A 65 -13.45 -14.60 -19.80
N LYS A 66 -14.06 -13.84 -20.70
CA LYS A 66 -15.03 -12.78 -20.37
C LYS A 66 -16.22 -13.31 -19.58
N ARG A 67 -16.91 -14.34 -20.10
CA ARG A 67 -18.08 -14.92 -19.41
C ARG A 67 -17.76 -15.44 -18.02
N PHE A 68 -16.63 -16.14 -17.87
CA PHE A 68 -16.20 -16.65 -16.57
C PHE A 68 -15.94 -15.53 -15.57
N ARG A 69 -15.27 -14.47 -16.00
CA ARG A 69 -14.91 -13.33 -15.13
C ARG A 69 -16.10 -12.44 -14.81
N GLU A 70 -17.02 -12.24 -15.74
CA GLU A 70 -18.28 -11.52 -15.49
C GLU A 70 -19.12 -12.24 -14.42
N GLY A 71 -19.18 -13.57 -14.45
CA GLY A 71 -19.82 -14.32 -13.37
C GLY A 71 -19.16 -14.18 -12.00
N LEU A 72 -17.84 -13.93 -11.92
CA LEU A 72 -17.16 -13.64 -10.66
C LEU A 72 -17.47 -12.23 -10.15
N ASP A 73 -17.44 -11.22 -11.02
CA ASP A 73 -17.74 -9.83 -10.70
C ASP A 73 -19.18 -9.67 -10.16
N GLU A 74 -20.15 -10.33 -10.81
CA GLU A 74 -21.54 -10.37 -10.37
C GLU A 74 -21.76 -11.13 -9.05
N SER A 75 -20.89 -12.07 -8.72
CA SER A 75 -21.01 -12.93 -7.53
C SER A 75 -20.42 -12.36 -6.25
N SER A 76 -19.64 -11.28 -6.34
CA SER A 76 -18.92 -10.73 -5.19
C SER A 76 -18.64 -9.24 -5.31
N ASP A 77 -19.13 -8.49 -4.34
CA ASP A 77 -18.82 -7.06 -4.19
C ASP A 77 -17.34 -6.76 -3.91
N GLN A 78 -16.55 -7.80 -3.62
CA GLN A 78 -15.11 -7.70 -3.35
C GLN A 78 -14.25 -7.85 -4.61
N ILE A 79 -14.84 -8.12 -5.76
CA ILE A 79 -14.16 -8.28 -7.05
C ILE A 79 -14.56 -7.12 -7.95
N GLU A 80 -13.60 -6.54 -8.62
CA GLU A 80 -13.81 -5.54 -9.66
C GLU A 80 -13.13 -6.02 -10.94
N LEU A 81 -13.92 -6.22 -12.00
CA LEU A 81 -13.42 -6.64 -13.30
C LEU A 81 -13.26 -5.45 -14.23
N GLN A 82 -12.03 -5.14 -14.60
CA GLN A 82 -11.68 -4.14 -15.61
C GLN A 82 -11.30 -4.81 -16.92
N LYS A 83 -11.98 -4.44 -18.02
CA LYS A 83 -11.85 -5.09 -19.33
C LYS A 83 -11.25 -4.11 -20.35
N TYR A 84 -10.15 -4.51 -21.02
CA TYR A 84 -9.41 -3.68 -21.96
C TYR A 84 -9.30 -4.41 -23.32
N GLU A 85 -9.97 -3.86 -24.32
CA GLU A 85 -9.82 -4.34 -25.69
C GLU A 85 -8.50 -3.83 -26.27
N VAL A 86 -7.65 -4.70 -26.82
CA VAL A 86 -6.27 -4.35 -27.19
C VAL A 86 -5.95 -4.51 -28.67
N TRP A 87 -6.87 -5.00 -29.50
CA TRP A 87 -6.58 -5.13 -30.93
C TRP A 87 -6.89 -3.84 -31.71
N TYR A 88 -7.87 -3.06 -31.23
CA TYR A 88 -8.33 -1.86 -31.95
C TYR A 88 -8.26 -0.58 -31.09
N VAL A 89 -8.00 -0.66 -29.80
CA VAL A 89 -7.93 0.48 -28.89
C VAL A 89 -6.47 0.73 -28.48
N ALA A 90 -5.86 1.75 -29.08
CA ALA A 90 -4.42 2.04 -28.92
C ALA A 90 -4.02 2.37 -27.47
N GLU A 91 -4.87 3.09 -26.73
CA GLU A 91 -4.63 3.42 -25.32
C GLU A 91 -4.56 2.15 -24.46
N ASN A 92 -5.39 1.17 -24.75
CA ASN A 92 -5.39 -0.11 -24.04
C ASN A 92 -4.17 -0.98 -24.40
N GLN A 93 -3.66 -0.88 -25.64
CA GLN A 93 -2.42 -1.53 -26.03
C GLN A 93 -1.24 -0.98 -25.24
N THR A 94 -1.20 0.35 -25.04
CA THR A 94 -0.16 1.00 -24.24
C THR A 94 -0.22 0.51 -22.80
N LEU A 95 -1.41 0.54 -22.17
CA LEU A 95 -1.60 0.05 -20.82
C LEU A 95 -1.19 -1.44 -20.69
N PHE A 96 -1.55 -2.28 -21.67
CA PHE A 96 -1.16 -3.69 -21.67
C PHE A 96 0.34 -3.87 -21.72
N THR A 97 1.02 -3.07 -22.55
CA THR A 97 2.47 -3.10 -22.65
C THR A 97 3.14 -2.70 -21.34
N GLU A 98 2.71 -1.60 -20.73
CA GLU A 98 3.24 -1.13 -19.45
C GLU A 98 3.06 -2.17 -18.34
N MET A 99 1.87 -2.78 -18.25
CA MET A 99 1.59 -3.81 -17.24
C MET A 99 2.41 -5.09 -17.50
N ALA A 100 2.54 -5.53 -18.74
CA ALA A 100 3.34 -6.69 -19.09
C ALA A 100 4.83 -6.49 -18.77
N GLU A 101 5.38 -5.33 -19.12
CA GLU A 101 6.77 -4.96 -18.80
C GLU A 101 7.02 -4.89 -17.30
N ALA A 102 6.08 -4.34 -16.52
CA ALA A 102 6.16 -4.33 -15.06
C ALA A 102 6.18 -5.74 -14.44
N HIS A 103 5.60 -6.72 -15.15
CA HIS A 103 5.62 -8.14 -14.77
C HIS A 103 6.74 -8.94 -15.45
N GLY A 104 7.65 -8.28 -16.18
CA GLY A 104 8.86 -8.88 -16.76
C GLY A 104 8.65 -9.66 -18.07
N PHE A 105 7.58 -9.39 -18.81
CA PHE A 105 7.36 -10.01 -20.11
C PHE A 105 6.87 -9.00 -21.17
N GLN A 106 6.91 -9.41 -22.45
CA GLN A 106 6.35 -8.63 -23.56
C GLN A 106 4.94 -9.13 -23.89
N PRO A 107 3.96 -8.23 -24.13
CA PRO A 107 2.59 -8.63 -24.43
C PRO A 107 2.53 -9.34 -25.80
N GLN A 108 2.08 -10.58 -25.84
CA GLN A 108 2.03 -11.39 -27.06
C GLN A 108 0.67 -12.09 -27.28
N TYR A 109 -0.05 -12.36 -26.20
CA TYR A 109 -1.23 -13.20 -26.26
C TYR A 109 -2.41 -12.55 -25.55
N VAL A 110 -3.61 -12.86 -26.04
CA VAL A 110 -4.88 -12.56 -25.39
C VAL A 110 -5.73 -13.84 -25.32
N PRO A 111 -6.50 -14.07 -24.27
CA PRO A 111 -6.67 -13.18 -23.12
C PRO A 111 -5.47 -13.22 -22.18
N THR A 112 -5.07 -12.05 -21.66
CA THR A 112 -4.13 -11.95 -20.54
C THR A 112 -4.83 -11.34 -19.35
N ILE A 113 -4.63 -11.91 -18.17
CA ILE A 113 -5.29 -11.52 -16.94
C ILE A 113 -4.24 -11.16 -15.91
N PHE A 114 -4.43 -10.03 -15.23
CA PHE A 114 -3.59 -9.64 -14.09
C PHE A 114 -4.43 -9.55 -12.81
N ILE A 115 -3.89 -10.04 -11.71
CA ILE A 115 -4.46 -9.94 -10.38
C ILE A 115 -3.30 -9.68 -9.41
N GLY A 116 -3.18 -8.44 -8.92
CA GLY A 116 -2.04 -8.03 -8.11
C GLY A 116 -0.71 -8.23 -8.84
N ASP A 117 0.20 -9.00 -8.26
CA ASP A 117 1.52 -9.34 -8.78
C ASP A 117 1.56 -10.56 -9.71
N ARG A 118 0.42 -11.15 -10.03
CA ARG A 118 0.31 -12.37 -10.84
C ARG A 118 -0.39 -12.12 -12.17
N TYR A 119 -0.01 -12.92 -13.15
CA TYR A 119 -0.67 -12.91 -14.45
C TYR A 119 -0.85 -14.32 -15.03
N TRP A 120 -1.80 -14.45 -15.96
CA TRP A 120 -2.12 -15.66 -16.71
C TRP A 120 -2.39 -15.32 -18.18
N MET A 121 -1.96 -16.18 -19.07
CA MET A 121 -2.18 -16.12 -20.52
C MET A 121 -2.89 -17.36 -21.04
#